data_0420e9cf58e95022bb21be598349f73d
#
_entry.id   0420e9cf58e95022bb21be598349f73d
#
_cell.length_a   1.000
_cell.length_b   1.000
_cell.length_c   1.000
_cell.angle_alpha   90.00
_cell.angle_beta   90.00
_cell.angle_gamma   90.00
#
_symmetry.space_group_name_H-M   'P 1'
#
loop_
_entity.id
_entity.type
_entity.pdbx_description
1 polymer ?
#
loop_
_entity_poly.entity_id
_entity_poly.type
_entity_poly.pdbx_seq_one_letter_code
_entity_poly.pdbx_strand_id
1 'polypeptide(L)'
;MIIDAHLHLWDKQHGMVNGKPVYDIGGGKSDFGGVIKQMMPAYMTDGVNSVERLIANMDFAQVNAAVVVQEYIDGNQDEYLLKCKEKYPERMKVCSLYEEKDDYRLDGFDGIKICAGRLTKVKLEELSPLFHQAEEKGMFVAIDLADGDAQVPAMKQLIKECPNLRIAIGHFGMVTVDGWQKQIELACNKNVYVESGGITWLFNSEFYPYPSAVDAILEARDICGIEKLMWGSDYPRTMTAITYRMSQDFIIKSDKLTQTEKDKFLGLNAAGFYGFEVKENLPYISHMAE
;
A
#
# COMPACT_ATOMS: atom_id res chain seq x y z
N MET A 1 -9.72 -11.96 10.72
CA MET A 1 -9.76 -10.55 10.29
C MET A 1 -8.60 -10.31 9.35
N ILE A 2 -8.87 -9.79 8.15
CA ILE A 2 -7.84 -9.47 7.15
C ILE A 2 -8.02 -8.02 6.73
N ILE A 3 -6.92 -7.26 6.67
CA ILE A 3 -6.91 -5.85 6.28
C ILE A 3 -5.81 -5.62 5.25
N ASP A 4 -6.18 -5.04 4.13
CA ASP A 4 -5.25 -4.66 3.08
C ASP A 4 -4.64 -3.29 3.39
N ALA A 5 -3.36 -3.24 3.70
CA ALA A 5 -2.67 -2.03 4.11
C ALA A 5 -2.23 -1.14 2.93
N HIS A 6 -2.35 -1.62 1.68
CA HIS A 6 -1.90 -0.88 0.50
C HIS A 6 -2.64 -1.31 -0.76
N LEU A 7 -3.47 -0.42 -1.27
CA LEU A 7 -4.12 -0.57 -2.58
C LEU A 7 -4.48 0.79 -3.18
N HIS A 8 -4.89 0.78 -4.44
CA HIS A 8 -5.21 1.99 -5.19
C HIS A 8 -6.63 1.94 -5.76
N LEU A 9 -7.26 3.13 -5.87
CA LEU A 9 -8.54 3.33 -6.55
C LEU A 9 -8.47 4.60 -7.40
N TRP A 10 -9.18 4.61 -8.53
CA TRP A 10 -9.38 5.79 -9.36
C TRP A 10 -10.64 5.68 -10.22
N ASP A 11 -11.27 6.80 -10.48
CA ASP A 11 -12.33 6.91 -11.48
C ASP A 11 -11.76 7.20 -12.87
N LYS A 12 -10.63 7.90 -12.93
CA LYS A 12 -9.89 8.17 -14.15
C LYS A 12 -8.39 8.28 -13.86
N GLN A 13 -7.58 7.53 -14.59
CA GLN A 13 -6.14 7.69 -14.53
C GLN A 13 -5.70 8.93 -15.30
N HIS A 14 -4.98 9.84 -14.64
CA HIS A 14 -4.48 11.10 -15.21
C HIS A 14 -3.16 11.51 -14.57
N GLY A 15 -2.29 10.54 -14.36
CA GLY A 15 -1.04 10.70 -13.65
C GLY A 15 0.08 11.36 -14.45
N MET A 16 1.23 11.42 -13.78
CA MET A 16 2.46 11.97 -14.34
C MET A 16 3.66 11.21 -13.80
N VAL A 17 4.58 10.81 -14.67
CA VAL A 17 5.87 10.21 -14.30
C VAL A 17 6.99 10.85 -15.10
N ASN A 18 8.00 11.38 -14.39
CA ASN A 18 9.16 12.05 -15.01
C ASN A 18 8.75 13.14 -16.00
N GLY A 19 7.73 13.95 -15.67
CA GLY A 19 7.20 15.02 -16.52
C GLY A 19 6.40 14.55 -17.74
N LYS A 20 6.10 13.24 -17.83
CA LYS A 20 5.30 12.68 -18.93
C LYS A 20 3.94 12.19 -18.41
N PRO A 21 2.85 12.41 -19.17
CA PRO A 21 1.52 11.97 -18.74
C PRO A 21 1.40 10.45 -18.71
N VAL A 22 0.58 9.97 -17.77
CA VAL A 22 0.15 8.57 -17.68
C VAL A 22 -1.37 8.55 -17.76
N TYR A 23 -1.91 7.77 -18.69
CA TYR A 23 -3.35 7.67 -18.90
C TYR A 23 -3.74 6.29 -19.45
N ASP A 24 -4.98 5.89 -19.16
CA ASP A 24 -5.55 4.64 -19.67
C ASP A 24 -5.72 4.68 -21.20
N ILE A 25 -5.44 3.58 -21.86
CA ILE A 25 -5.62 3.38 -23.31
C ILE A 25 -6.49 2.14 -23.62
N GLY A 26 -7.21 1.64 -22.62
CA GLY A 26 -8.12 0.50 -22.72
C GLY A 26 -7.45 -0.87 -22.54
N GLY A 27 -8.26 -1.84 -22.15
CA GLY A 27 -7.80 -3.22 -21.91
C GLY A 27 -6.79 -3.34 -20.77
N GLY A 28 -6.93 -2.51 -19.72
CA GLY A 28 -6.05 -2.49 -18.56
C GLY A 28 -4.64 -1.95 -18.82
N LYS A 29 -4.42 -1.35 -19.99
CA LYS A 29 -3.12 -0.78 -20.38
C LYS A 29 -3.08 0.72 -20.12
N SER A 30 -1.91 1.21 -19.76
CA SER A 30 -1.64 2.64 -19.65
C SER A 30 -0.47 3.04 -20.53
N ASP A 31 -0.54 4.24 -21.11
CA ASP A 31 0.58 4.89 -21.77
C ASP A 31 1.39 5.69 -20.74
N PHE A 32 2.69 5.38 -20.63
CA PHE A 32 3.66 6.05 -19.78
C PHE A 32 4.58 6.95 -20.62
N GLY A 33 4.02 7.98 -21.22
CA GLY A 33 4.78 8.90 -22.07
C GLY A 33 5.38 8.20 -23.31
N GLY A 34 4.59 7.35 -23.96
CA GLY A 34 4.96 6.59 -25.16
C GLY A 34 5.40 5.14 -24.89
N VAL A 35 5.41 4.72 -23.64
CA VAL A 35 5.69 3.30 -23.28
C VAL A 35 4.41 2.66 -22.72
N ILE A 36 3.87 1.69 -23.44
CA ILE A 36 2.65 0.98 -23.02
C ILE A 36 2.98 -0.07 -21.98
N LYS A 37 2.24 -0.05 -20.87
CA LYS A 37 2.35 -1.05 -19.79
C LYS A 37 0.97 -1.62 -19.43
N GLN A 38 0.91 -2.91 -19.08
CA GLN A 38 -0.27 -3.53 -18.48
C GLN A 38 -0.32 -3.16 -17.00
N MET A 39 -1.24 -2.29 -16.61
CA MET A 39 -1.34 -1.75 -15.23
C MET A 39 -2.52 -2.30 -14.45
N MET A 40 -3.50 -2.84 -15.14
CA MET A 40 -4.68 -3.52 -14.60
C MET A 40 -4.91 -4.83 -15.32
N PRO A 41 -5.73 -5.75 -14.78
CA PRO A 41 -6.20 -6.90 -15.53
C PRO A 41 -6.81 -6.51 -16.88
N ALA A 42 -6.54 -7.30 -17.92
CA ALA A 42 -6.99 -6.99 -19.28
C ALA A 42 -8.52 -6.89 -19.44
N TYR A 43 -9.28 -7.53 -18.52
CA TYR A 43 -10.75 -7.47 -18.51
C TYR A 43 -11.29 -6.14 -17.91
N MET A 44 -10.46 -5.32 -17.28
CA MET A 44 -10.82 -3.97 -16.84
C MET A 44 -10.69 -3.01 -18.02
N THR A 45 -11.63 -3.11 -18.97
CA THR A 45 -11.52 -2.50 -20.30
C THR A 45 -11.84 -1.01 -20.35
N ASP A 46 -12.49 -0.48 -19.30
CA ASP A 46 -12.94 0.92 -19.21
C ASP A 46 -11.93 1.84 -18.50
N GLY A 47 -10.81 1.29 -18.06
CA GLY A 47 -9.76 2.07 -17.38
C GLY A 47 -10.11 2.54 -15.97
N VAL A 48 -11.30 2.18 -15.45
CA VAL A 48 -11.77 2.56 -14.11
C VAL A 48 -11.39 1.49 -13.09
N ASN A 49 -10.85 1.91 -11.96
CA ASN A 49 -10.64 1.03 -10.80
C ASN A 49 -11.54 1.47 -9.65
N SER A 50 -12.84 1.12 -9.76
CA SER A 50 -13.85 1.63 -8.85
C SER A 50 -13.89 0.93 -7.51
N VAL A 51 -14.43 1.66 -6.51
CA VAL A 51 -14.65 1.14 -5.17
C VAL A 51 -15.58 -0.07 -5.15
N GLU A 52 -16.59 -0.14 -6.02
CA GLU A 52 -17.52 -1.26 -6.11
C GLU A 52 -16.81 -2.55 -6.56
N ARG A 53 -15.87 -2.43 -7.50
CA ARG A 53 -15.01 -3.55 -7.92
C ARG A 53 -14.11 -4.03 -6.78
N LEU A 54 -13.53 -3.10 -6.04
CA LEU A 54 -12.74 -3.44 -4.87
C LEU A 54 -13.58 -4.15 -3.81
N ILE A 55 -14.72 -3.61 -3.42
CA ILE A 55 -15.61 -4.22 -2.40
C ILE A 55 -16.01 -5.63 -2.80
N ALA A 56 -16.37 -5.86 -4.07
CA ALA A 56 -16.71 -7.21 -4.55
C ALA A 56 -15.53 -8.19 -4.42
N ASN A 57 -14.31 -7.74 -4.73
CA ASN A 57 -13.09 -8.55 -4.53
C ASN A 57 -12.79 -8.79 -3.05
N MET A 58 -12.91 -7.76 -2.20
CA MET A 58 -12.71 -7.86 -0.76
C MET A 58 -13.71 -8.85 -0.13
N ASP A 59 -14.98 -8.76 -0.48
CA ASP A 59 -16.02 -9.66 0.06
C ASP A 59 -15.75 -11.11 -0.32
N PHE A 60 -15.43 -11.38 -1.60
CA PHE A 60 -15.07 -12.71 -2.06
C PHE A 60 -13.78 -13.24 -1.39
N ALA A 61 -12.77 -12.38 -1.22
CA ALA A 61 -11.50 -12.75 -0.59
C ALA A 61 -11.54 -12.70 0.96
N GLN A 62 -12.68 -12.33 1.56
CA GLN A 62 -12.86 -12.19 3.03
C GLN A 62 -11.93 -11.13 3.65
N VAL A 63 -11.64 -10.05 2.91
CA VAL A 63 -10.89 -8.89 3.38
C VAL A 63 -11.84 -7.88 4.02
N ASN A 64 -11.67 -7.62 5.32
CA ASN A 64 -12.59 -6.80 6.10
C ASN A 64 -12.49 -5.31 5.82
N ALA A 65 -11.28 -4.79 5.65
CA ALA A 65 -11.03 -3.37 5.46
C ALA A 65 -9.77 -3.14 4.63
N ALA A 66 -9.59 -1.91 4.14
CA ALA A 66 -8.47 -1.54 3.31
C ALA A 66 -8.00 -0.10 3.53
N VAL A 67 -6.71 0.14 3.30
CA VAL A 67 -6.11 1.46 3.23
C VAL A 67 -5.86 1.81 1.77
N VAL A 68 -6.54 2.85 1.29
CA VAL A 68 -6.38 3.33 -0.07
C VAL A 68 -5.31 4.40 -0.10
N VAL A 69 -4.20 4.08 -0.71
CA VAL A 69 -3.12 5.02 -0.98
C VAL A 69 -3.17 5.51 -2.43
N GLN A 70 -2.38 6.51 -2.76
CA GLN A 70 -2.32 7.08 -4.10
C GLN A 70 -0.90 6.99 -4.67
N GLU A 71 -0.79 7.13 -5.98
CA GLU A 71 0.50 7.16 -6.67
C GLU A 71 0.46 8.21 -7.78
N TYR A 72 1.59 8.85 -8.08
CA TYR A 72 1.70 9.85 -9.14
C TYR A 72 1.27 9.31 -10.51
N ILE A 73 1.45 8.00 -10.75
CA ILE A 73 1.03 7.36 -12.00
C ILE A 73 -0.48 7.32 -12.20
N ASP A 74 -1.27 7.39 -11.12
CA ASP A 74 -2.73 7.39 -11.22
C ASP A 74 -3.28 8.82 -11.23
N GLY A 75 -2.48 9.79 -10.78
CA GLY A 75 -2.88 11.17 -10.56
C GLY A 75 -3.60 11.34 -9.23
N ASN A 76 -3.86 12.60 -8.88
CA ASN A 76 -4.55 12.93 -7.64
C ASN A 76 -6.03 12.53 -7.70
N GLN A 77 -6.45 11.64 -6.82
CA GLN A 77 -7.79 11.08 -6.72
C GLN A 77 -8.54 11.55 -5.47
N ASP A 78 -8.10 12.62 -4.82
CA ASP A 78 -8.61 13.09 -3.53
C ASP A 78 -10.13 13.19 -3.48
N GLU A 79 -10.76 13.84 -4.47
CA GLU A 79 -12.21 14.00 -4.53
C GLU A 79 -12.95 12.65 -4.67
N TYR A 80 -12.37 11.72 -5.42
CA TYR A 80 -12.95 10.40 -5.59
C TYR A 80 -12.82 9.56 -4.31
N LEU A 81 -11.64 9.59 -3.68
CA LEU A 81 -11.38 8.80 -2.47
C LEU A 81 -12.22 9.25 -1.27
N LEU A 82 -12.48 10.55 -1.12
CA LEU A 82 -13.39 11.04 -0.08
C LEU A 82 -14.82 10.50 -0.28
N LYS A 83 -15.32 10.43 -1.51
CA LYS A 83 -16.62 9.81 -1.81
C LYS A 83 -16.62 8.31 -1.52
N CYS A 84 -15.51 7.61 -1.81
CA CYS A 84 -15.38 6.20 -1.48
C CYS A 84 -15.44 5.96 0.03
N LYS A 85 -14.72 6.78 0.82
CA LYS A 85 -14.74 6.73 2.28
C LYS A 85 -16.11 7.05 2.86
N GLU A 86 -16.81 8.05 2.34
CA GLU A 86 -18.17 8.38 2.76
C GLU A 86 -19.13 7.21 2.52
N LYS A 87 -18.97 6.52 1.39
CA LYS A 87 -19.82 5.36 1.03
C LYS A 87 -19.53 4.11 1.87
N TYR A 88 -18.25 3.89 2.26
CA TYR A 88 -17.81 2.70 2.99
C TYR A 88 -16.93 3.06 4.21
N PRO A 89 -17.45 3.85 5.17
CA PRO A 89 -16.62 4.45 6.23
C PRO A 89 -15.98 3.43 7.17
N GLU A 90 -16.60 2.27 7.38
CA GLU A 90 -16.06 1.20 8.25
C GLU A 90 -15.07 0.27 7.51
N ARG A 91 -15.07 0.33 6.18
CA ARG A 91 -14.26 -0.55 5.32
C ARG A 91 -13.02 0.13 4.77
N MET A 92 -12.90 1.46 4.88
CA MET A 92 -11.84 2.21 4.20
C MET A 92 -11.22 3.29 5.05
N LYS A 93 -9.89 3.40 4.94
CA LYS A 93 -9.16 4.61 5.25
C LYS A 93 -8.46 5.11 3.99
N VAL A 94 -8.38 6.43 3.82
CA VAL A 94 -7.88 7.03 2.59
C VAL A 94 -6.77 8.03 2.87
N CYS A 95 -5.76 8.05 1.99
CA CYS A 95 -4.66 9.01 2.04
C CYS A 95 -4.86 10.09 0.97
N SER A 96 -4.58 11.35 1.32
CA SER A 96 -4.35 12.38 0.32
C SER A 96 -2.97 12.20 -0.33
N LEU A 97 -2.79 12.69 -1.55
CA LEU A 97 -1.50 12.59 -2.25
C LEU A 97 -0.70 13.90 -2.08
N TYR A 98 0.52 13.77 -1.55
CA TYR A 98 1.47 14.87 -1.57
C TYR A 98 2.11 15.00 -2.96
N GLU A 99 1.94 16.16 -3.64
CA GLU A 99 2.37 16.40 -5.02
C GLU A 99 3.47 17.48 -5.15
N GLU A 100 4.30 17.68 -4.14
CA GLU A 100 5.33 18.74 -4.12
C GLU A 100 4.75 20.17 -4.36
N LYS A 101 3.56 20.44 -3.79
CA LYS A 101 2.85 21.72 -3.79
C LYS A 101 2.53 22.14 -2.37
N ASP A 102 2.38 23.44 -2.13
CA ASP A 102 2.06 23.98 -0.82
C ASP A 102 0.57 23.87 -0.46
N ASP A 103 -0.29 23.63 -1.45
CA ASP A 103 -1.76 23.58 -1.32
C ASP A 103 -2.32 22.14 -1.21
N TYR A 104 -1.59 21.24 -0.54
CA TYR A 104 -2.05 19.89 -0.32
C TYR A 104 -3.24 19.82 0.66
N ARG A 105 -4.17 18.92 0.38
CA ARG A 105 -5.40 18.75 1.17
C ARG A 105 -5.21 17.69 2.24
N LEU A 106 -5.56 18.03 3.49
CA LEU A 106 -5.53 17.08 4.61
C LEU A 106 -6.90 16.77 5.19
N ASP A 107 -7.85 17.71 5.06
CA ASP A 107 -9.15 17.58 5.70
C ASP A 107 -10.00 16.46 5.08
N GLY A 108 -10.52 15.60 5.95
CA GLY A 108 -11.31 14.43 5.57
C GLY A 108 -10.48 13.15 5.35
N PHE A 109 -9.16 13.26 5.24
CA PHE A 109 -8.26 12.13 5.07
C PHE A 109 -7.80 11.53 6.41
N ASP A 110 -7.47 10.23 6.39
CA ASP A 110 -6.91 9.52 7.54
C ASP A 110 -5.38 9.59 7.56
N GLY A 111 -4.77 9.74 6.38
CA GLY A 111 -3.33 9.78 6.20
C GLY A 111 -2.90 10.60 5.00
N ILE A 112 -1.58 10.68 4.83
CA ILE A 112 -0.91 11.32 3.70
C ILE A 112 -0.07 10.27 2.99
N LYS A 113 -0.19 10.18 1.67
CA LYS A 113 0.72 9.37 0.84
C LYS A 113 1.82 10.23 0.28
N ILE A 114 3.06 9.77 0.45
CA ILE A 114 4.27 10.41 -0.05
C ILE A 114 5.03 9.39 -0.90
N CYS A 115 5.16 9.66 -2.20
CA CYS A 115 5.98 8.88 -3.12
C CYS A 115 7.42 9.44 -3.09
N ALA A 116 8.15 9.20 -2.01
CA ALA A 116 9.45 9.84 -1.75
C ALA A 116 10.51 9.48 -2.80
N GLY A 117 10.44 8.30 -3.39
CA GLY A 117 11.31 7.91 -4.50
C GLY A 117 11.05 8.69 -5.81
N ARG A 118 9.96 9.46 -5.89
CA ARG A 118 9.58 10.26 -7.06
C ARG A 118 9.70 11.76 -6.84
N LEU A 119 10.16 12.20 -5.68
CA LEU A 119 10.38 13.62 -5.41
C LEU A 119 11.42 14.20 -6.37
N THR A 120 11.13 15.36 -6.92
CA THR A 120 11.98 16.03 -7.92
C THR A 120 12.32 17.48 -7.59
N LYS A 121 11.50 18.14 -6.76
CA LYS A 121 11.62 19.55 -6.39
C LYS A 121 12.14 19.75 -4.98
N VAL A 122 11.80 18.81 -4.08
CA VAL A 122 12.17 18.87 -2.66
C VAL A 122 12.89 17.59 -2.27
N LYS A 123 13.72 17.67 -1.24
CA LYS A 123 14.32 16.49 -0.62
C LYS A 123 13.42 15.97 0.49
N LEU A 124 13.58 14.69 0.85
CA LEU A 124 12.76 14.06 1.88
C LEU A 124 12.85 14.78 3.23
N GLU A 125 14.04 15.20 3.66
CA GLU A 125 14.24 15.93 4.91
C GLU A 125 13.54 17.30 4.95
N GLU A 126 13.25 17.90 3.80
CA GLU A 126 12.53 19.19 3.70
C GLU A 126 11.03 19.03 3.99
N LEU A 127 10.53 17.79 4.05
CA LEU A 127 9.14 17.50 4.41
C LEU A 127 8.86 17.49 5.93
N SER A 128 9.84 17.87 6.77
CA SER A 128 9.67 17.96 8.22
C SER A 128 8.42 18.76 8.64
N PRO A 129 8.08 19.92 8.04
CA PRO A 129 6.84 20.63 8.39
C PRO A 129 5.56 19.81 8.11
N LEU A 130 5.53 19.04 7.01
CA LEU A 130 4.40 18.17 6.66
C LEU A 130 4.25 17.02 7.66
N PHE A 131 5.38 16.43 8.10
CA PHE A 131 5.38 15.37 9.12
C PHE A 131 4.86 15.87 10.46
N HIS A 132 5.30 17.05 10.92
CA HIS A 132 4.77 17.70 12.13
C HIS A 132 3.27 17.96 12.03
N GLN A 133 2.81 18.47 10.90
CA GLN A 133 1.38 18.72 10.68
C GLN A 133 0.54 17.43 10.70
N ALA A 134 1.07 16.34 10.11
CA ALA A 134 0.44 15.02 10.16
C ALA A 134 0.36 14.48 11.60
N GLU A 135 1.45 14.63 12.37
CA GLU A 135 1.49 14.25 13.79
C GLU A 135 0.47 15.02 14.62
N GLU A 136 0.43 16.35 14.49
CA GLU A 136 -0.52 17.22 15.20
C GLU A 136 -1.98 16.89 14.88
N LYS A 137 -2.28 16.54 13.64
CA LYS A 137 -3.63 16.13 13.21
C LYS A 137 -3.96 14.66 13.55
N GLY A 138 -3.02 13.88 14.13
CA GLY A 138 -3.22 12.46 14.43
C GLY A 138 -3.32 11.57 13.19
N MET A 139 -2.89 12.06 12.03
CA MET A 139 -2.86 11.33 10.77
C MET A 139 -1.72 10.30 10.77
N PHE A 140 -1.72 9.39 9.80
CA PHE A 140 -0.56 8.57 9.50
C PHE A 140 0.08 9.02 8.18
N VAL A 141 1.35 8.65 7.99
CA VAL A 141 2.06 8.82 6.72
C VAL A 141 2.29 7.44 6.11
N ALA A 142 1.80 7.24 4.89
CA ALA A 142 2.16 6.12 4.03
C ALA A 142 3.24 6.61 3.05
N ILE A 143 4.41 5.98 3.04
CA ILE A 143 5.56 6.50 2.29
C ILE A 143 6.27 5.40 1.51
N ASP A 144 6.49 5.64 0.20
CA ASP A 144 7.36 4.82 -0.63
C ASP A 144 8.71 5.52 -0.77
N LEU A 145 9.71 4.97 -0.13
CA LEU A 145 11.08 5.46 -0.24
C LEU A 145 11.67 5.08 -1.61
N ALA A 146 12.72 5.78 -2.02
CA ALA A 146 13.52 5.37 -3.18
C ALA A 146 14.14 3.99 -2.94
N ASP A 147 14.39 3.28 -4.03
CA ASP A 147 15.03 1.96 -4.00
C ASP A 147 16.38 2.01 -3.26
N GLY A 148 16.64 1.00 -2.45
CA GLY A 148 17.86 0.91 -1.65
C GLY A 148 17.79 1.74 -0.36
N ASP A 149 18.93 2.25 0.10
CA ASP A 149 19.08 2.88 1.42
C ASP A 149 19.33 4.40 1.42
N ALA A 150 19.36 5.01 0.23
CA ALA A 150 19.76 6.42 0.07
C ALA A 150 18.93 7.42 0.91
N GLN A 151 17.62 7.14 1.09
CA GLN A 151 16.71 8.00 1.86
C GLN A 151 16.59 7.60 3.35
N VAL A 152 17.23 6.50 3.77
CA VAL A 152 17.15 6.01 5.16
C VAL A 152 17.69 7.04 6.18
N PRO A 153 18.79 7.76 5.94
CA PRO A 153 19.26 8.79 6.88
C PRO A 153 18.24 9.92 7.09
N ALA A 154 17.64 10.43 6.02
CA ALA A 154 16.60 11.47 6.07
C ALA A 154 15.37 10.96 6.83
N MET A 155 14.94 9.71 6.55
CA MET A 155 13.80 9.10 7.23
C MET A 155 14.06 8.91 8.73
N LYS A 156 15.26 8.50 9.14
CA LYS A 156 15.65 8.43 10.56
C LYS A 156 15.57 9.78 11.27
N GLN A 157 15.93 10.86 10.58
CA GLN A 157 15.80 12.21 11.12
C GLN A 157 14.31 12.56 11.33
N LEU A 158 13.46 12.38 10.34
CA LEU A 158 12.03 12.67 10.42
C LEU A 158 11.32 11.85 11.51
N ILE A 159 11.65 10.57 11.66
CA ILE A 159 11.14 9.71 12.74
C ILE A 159 11.52 10.26 14.11
N LYS A 160 12.75 10.78 14.25
CA LYS A 160 13.23 11.38 15.51
C LYS A 160 12.54 12.72 15.82
N GLU A 161 12.25 13.51 14.80
CA GLU A 161 11.57 14.81 14.93
C GLU A 161 10.07 14.63 15.26
N CYS A 162 9.44 13.58 14.75
CA CYS A 162 8.01 13.29 14.93
C CYS A 162 7.80 11.90 15.58
N PRO A 163 8.15 11.73 16.87
CA PRO A 163 8.20 10.41 17.51
C PRO A 163 6.84 9.76 17.74
N ASN A 164 5.74 10.51 17.69
CA ASN A 164 4.39 10.00 17.85
C ASN A 164 3.68 9.77 16.51
N LEU A 165 4.27 10.24 15.41
CA LEU A 165 3.70 10.03 14.07
C LEU A 165 3.73 8.55 13.71
N ARG A 166 2.58 8.06 13.24
CA ARG A 166 2.47 6.71 12.69
C ARG A 166 2.94 6.73 11.24
N ILE A 167 3.92 5.88 10.90
CA ILE A 167 4.53 5.83 9.56
C ILE A 167 4.46 4.40 9.04
N ALA A 168 3.89 4.19 7.86
CA ALA A 168 3.89 2.94 7.11
C ALA A 168 4.81 3.07 5.90
N ILE A 169 5.90 2.31 5.88
CA ILE A 169 6.83 2.24 4.75
C ILE A 169 6.31 1.20 3.76
N GLY A 170 6.14 1.61 2.51
CA GLY A 170 5.54 0.83 1.45
C GLY A 170 6.46 -0.18 0.77
N HIS A 171 5.83 -1.11 0.05
CA HIS A 171 6.47 -2.06 -0.86
C HIS A 171 7.59 -2.91 -0.26
N PHE A 172 7.56 -3.13 1.05
CA PHE A 172 8.58 -3.92 1.77
C PHE A 172 10.01 -3.45 1.50
N GLY A 173 10.19 -2.13 1.31
CA GLY A 173 11.48 -1.53 0.98
C GLY A 173 12.04 -1.96 -0.38
N MET A 174 11.20 -2.44 -1.32
CA MET A 174 11.61 -3.00 -2.60
C MET A 174 12.59 -4.17 -2.43
N VAL A 175 12.13 -5.22 -1.78
CA VAL A 175 12.90 -6.40 -1.30
C VAL A 175 13.83 -7.10 -2.31
N THR A 176 13.71 -6.81 -3.59
CA THR A 176 14.60 -7.32 -4.64
C THR A 176 15.77 -6.39 -4.97
N VAL A 177 15.88 -5.26 -4.26
CA VAL A 177 16.94 -4.25 -4.47
C VAL A 177 17.87 -4.22 -3.26
N ASP A 178 19.19 -4.15 -3.51
CA ASP A 178 20.19 -4.07 -2.43
C ASP A 178 19.92 -2.89 -1.49
N GLY A 179 20.05 -3.12 -0.18
CA GLY A 179 19.82 -2.11 0.84
C GLY A 179 18.39 -2.07 1.40
N TRP A 180 17.46 -2.88 0.90
CA TRP A 180 16.08 -2.94 1.39
C TRP A 180 15.97 -3.21 2.90
N GLN A 181 16.87 -4.02 3.46
CA GLN A 181 16.90 -4.32 4.90
C GLN A 181 17.05 -3.04 5.74
N LYS A 182 17.75 -2.03 5.23
CA LYS A 182 17.91 -0.73 5.92
C LYS A 182 16.60 0.03 6.03
N GLN A 183 15.69 -0.15 5.08
CA GLN A 183 14.33 0.38 5.17
C GLN A 183 13.51 -0.40 6.23
N ILE A 184 13.65 -1.74 6.29
CA ILE A 184 12.99 -2.56 7.32
C ILE A 184 13.48 -2.20 8.74
N GLU A 185 14.80 -1.93 8.92
CA GLU A 185 15.35 -1.50 10.20
C GLU A 185 14.67 -0.24 10.77
N LEU A 186 14.07 0.62 9.93
CA LEU A 186 13.29 1.77 10.39
C LEU A 186 12.09 1.37 11.25
N ALA A 187 11.51 0.19 10.99
CA ALA A 187 10.39 -0.32 11.76
C ALA A 187 10.76 -0.81 13.18
N CYS A 188 12.05 -0.85 13.53
CA CYS A 188 12.47 -1.02 14.94
C CYS A 188 12.04 0.18 15.80
N ASN A 189 11.66 1.32 15.20
CA ASN A 189 11.07 2.45 15.92
C ASN A 189 9.60 2.17 16.27
N LYS A 190 9.14 2.72 17.41
CA LYS A 190 7.83 2.40 18.02
C LYS A 190 6.64 2.53 17.06
N ASN A 191 6.55 3.64 16.33
CA ASN A 191 5.39 4.01 15.52
C ASN A 191 5.62 3.81 14.01
N VAL A 192 6.69 3.11 13.64
CA VAL A 192 7.02 2.80 12.25
C VAL A 192 6.67 1.34 11.96
N TYR A 193 6.00 1.11 10.85
CA TYR A 193 5.58 -0.19 10.35
C TYR A 193 5.98 -0.32 8.88
N VAL A 194 5.98 -1.53 8.36
CA VAL A 194 6.24 -1.83 6.94
C VAL A 194 5.08 -2.62 6.37
N GLU A 195 4.63 -2.26 5.18
CA GLU A 195 3.59 -3.02 4.49
C GLU A 195 4.13 -3.63 3.17
N SER A 196 3.54 -4.76 2.79
CA SER A 196 4.05 -5.61 1.71
C SER A 196 3.43 -5.32 0.35
N GLY A 197 2.93 -4.11 0.10
CA GLY A 197 2.27 -3.76 -1.16
C GLY A 197 3.00 -4.34 -2.37
N GLY A 198 2.32 -5.23 -3.10
CA GLY A 198 2.87 -5.80 -4.31
C GLY A 198 4.04 -6.76 -4.16
N ILE A 199 4.33 -7.30 -2.99
CA ILE A 199 5.45 -8.25 -2.83
C ILE A 199 5.41 -9.40 -3.83
N THR A 200 4.21 -9.85 -4.22
CA THR A 200 4.04 -10.94 -5.19
C THR A 200 4.50 -10.57 -6.59
N TRP A 201 4.33 -9.31 -7.03
CA TRP A 201 4.80 -8.91 -8.35
C TRP A 201 6.31 -8.68 -8.41
N LEU A 202 6.97 -8.42 -7.27
CA LEU A 202 8.43 -8.39 -7.19
C LEU A 202 9.05 -9.77 -7.49
N PHE A 203 8.30 -10.84 -7.20
CA PHE A 203 8.72 -12.23 -7.43
C PHE A 203 7.95 -12.90 -8.58
N ASN A 204 7.46 -12.15 -9.56
CA ASN A 204 6.71 -12.68 -10.72
C ASN A 204 7.48 -13.71 -11.56
N SER A 205 8.81 -13.79 -11.46
CA SER A 205 9.61 -14.85 -12.07
C SER A 205 9.42 -16.21 -11.41
N GLU A 206 8.86 -16.24 -10.19
CA GLU A 206 8.51 -17.46 -9.49
C GLU A 206 7.06 -17.83 -9.76
N PHE A 207 6.81 -19.13 -9.69
CA PHE A 207 5.43 -19.63 -9.71
C PHE A 207 4.81 -19.50 -8.30
N TYR A 208 3.47 -19.29 -8.25
CA TYR A 208 2.72 -19.36 -6.99
C TYR A 208 3.09 -20.67 -6.23
N PRO A 209 3.39 -20.66 -4.92
CA PRO A 209 3.05 -19.65 -3.91
C PRO A 209 4.20 -18.69 -3.50
N TYR A 210 5.11 -18.34 -4.36
CA TYR A 210 6.14 -17.32 -4.13
C TYR A 210 7.04 -17.59 -2.90
N PRO A 211 7.83 -18.66 -2.89
CA PRO A 211 8.66 -19.03 -1.74
C PRO A 211 9.64 -17.94 -1.33
N SER A 212 10.23 -17.20 -2.28
CA SER A 212 11.17 -16.11 -1.98
C SER A 212 10.45 -14.90 -1.34
N ALA A 213 9.19 -14.66 -1.68
CA ALA A 213 8.40 -13.62 -1.00
C ALA A 213 8.16 -13.98 0.47
N VAL A 214 7.89 -15.26 0.77
CA VAL A 214 7.75 -15.75 2.14
C VAL A 214 9.08 -15.64 2.88
N ASP A 215 10.19 -16.00 2.26
CA ASP A 215 11.53 -15.91 2.87
C ASP A 215 11.90 -14.45 3.18
N ALA A 216 11.56 -13.51 2.32
CA ALA A 216 11.73 -12.07 2.58
C ALA A 216 10.89 -11.58 3.78
N ILE A 217 9.66 -12.07 3.95
CA ILE A 217 8.84 -11.78 5.12
C ILE A 217 9.48 -12.32 6.39
N LEU A 218 10.05 -13.52 6.35
CA LEU A 218 10.77 -14.10 7.49
C LEU A 218 12.02 -13.30 7.84
N GLU A 219 12.80 -12.87 6.85
CA GLU A 219 13.97 -12.02 7.07
C GLU A 219 13.56 -10.68 7.70
N ALA A 220 12.53 -10.02 7.19
CA ALA A 220 12.02 -8.77 7.76
C ALA A 220 11.51 -8.97 9.20
N ARG A 221 10.81 -10.08 9.48
CA ARG A 221 10.39 -10.47 10.83
C ARG A 221 11.59 -10.58 11.78
N ASP A 222 12.67 -11.18 11.32
CA ASP A 222 13.88 -11.37 12.14
C ASP A 222 14.60 -10.03 12.41
N ILE A 223 14.42 -9.01 11.55
CA ILE A 223 14.96 -7.66 11.73
C ILE A 223 14.11 -6.84 12.71
N CYS A 224 12.80 -6.75 12.53
CA CYS A 224 11.96 -5.79 13.27
C CYS A 224 10.81 -6.41 14.09
N GLY A 225 10.59 -7.71 13.99
CA GLY A 225 9.46 -8.40 14.60
C GLY A 225 8.23 -8.46 13.69
N ILE A 226 7.48 -9.56 13.76
CA ILE A 226 6.26 -9.74 12.93
C ILE A 226 5.19 -8.70 13.23
N GLU A 227 5.15 -8.14 14.44
CA GLU A 227 4.22 -7.09 14.87
C GLU A 227 4.41 -5.74 14.19
N LYS A 228 5.45 -5.61 13.39
CA LYS A 228 5.77 -4.40 12.60
C LYS A 228 5.43 -4.55 11.13
N LEU A 229 5.03 -5.74 10.71
CA LEU A 229 4.81 -6.06 9.31
C LEU A 229 3.31 -6.16 9.02
N MET A 230 2.86 -5.61 7.89
CA MET A 230 1.47 -5.62 7.45
C MET A 230 1.38 -6.13 6.02
N TRP A 231 0.32 -6.87 5.72
CA TRP A 231 0.00 -7.27 4.36
C TRP A 231 -0.64 -6.10 3.59
N GLY A 232 -0.18 -5.88 2.36
CA GLY A 232 -0.78 -5.01 1.36
C GLY A 232 -0.78 -5.71 0.00
N SER A 233 -1.85 -5.58 -0.76
CA SER A 233 -2.00 -6.27 -2.04
C SER A 233 -1.37 -5.56 -3.23
N ASP A 234 -1.31 -4.24 -3.20
CA ASP A 234 -1.09 -3.37 -4.36
C ASP A 234 -2.15 -3.61 -5.47
N TYR A 235 -3.42 -3.86 -5.07
CA TYR A 235 -4.55 -3.92 -6.01
C TYR A 235 -4.69 -2.57 -6.75
N PRO A 236 -4.96 -2.54 -8.06
CA PRO A 236 -5.26 -3.67 -8.93
C PRO A 236 -4.03 -4.24 -9.67
N ARG A 237 -2.83 -3.69 -9.45
CA ARG A 237 -1.60 -4.04 -10.19
C ARG A 237 -1.22 -5.50 -10.03
N THR A 238 -1.29 -6.01 -8.82
CA THR A 238 -1.07 -7.43 -8.51
C THR A 238 -1.99 -8.35 -9.33
N MET A 239 -3.23 -7.92 -9.63
CA MET A 239 -4.18 -8.72 -10.39
C MET A 239 -3.85 -8.84 -11.89
N THR A 240 -2.78 -8.24 -12.37
CA THR A 240 -2.26 -8.51 -13.72
C THR A 240 -1.67 -9.92 -13.85
N ALA A 241 -1.26 -10.53 -12.73
CA ALA A 241 -0.60 -11.84 -12.67
C ALA A 241 -1.41 -12.88 -11.88
N ILE A 242 -2.09 -12.48 -10.79
CA ILE A 242 -2.85 -13.36 -9.89
C ILE A 242 -4.19 -12.75 -9.51
N THR A 243 -5.06 -13.52 -8.85
CA THR A 243 -6.31 -12.97 -8.30
C THR A 243 -6.04 -12.20 -7.01
N TYR A 244 -6.97 -11.30 -6.63
CA TYR A 244 -6.88 -10.58 -5.36
C TYR A 244 -6.78 -11.54 -4.15
N ARG A 245 -7.56 -12.62 -4.14
CA ARG A 245 -7.50 -13.66 -3.11
C ARG A 245 -6.12 -14.33 -3.06
N MET A 246 -5.50 -14.64 -4.18
CA MET A 246 -4.17 -15.27 -4.20
C MET A 246 -3.08 -14.38 -3.63
N SER A 247 -3.26 -13.04 -3.61
CA SER A 247 -2.29 -12.11 -3.02
C SER A 247 -2.14 -12.24 -1.50
N GLN A 248 -3.07 -12.92 -0.83
CA GLN A 248 -3.00 -13.27 0.59
C GLN A 248 -2.90 -14.80 0.84
N ASP A 249 -3.47 -15.61 -0.06
CA ASP A 249 -3.53 -17.07 0.10
C ASP A 249 -2.15 -17.70 0.24
N PHE A 250 -1.11 -17.14 -0.39
CA PHE A 250 0.26 -17.64 -0.28
C PHE A 250 0.80 -17.54 1.14
N ILE A 251 0.35 -16.56 1.94
CA ILE A 251 0.64 -16.44 3.37
C ILE A 251 -0.24 -17.39 4.17
N ILE A 252 -1.54 -17.42 3.91
CA ILE A 252 -2.49 -18.29 4.62
C ILE A 252 -2.06 -19.75 4.54
N LYS A 253 -1.61 -20.18 3.36
CA LYS A 253 -1.23 -21.57 3.08
C LYS A 253 0.23 -21.89 3.40
N SER A 254 1.08 -20.90 3.68
CA SER A 254 2.46 -21.12 4.05
C SER A 254 2.57 -21.92 5.36
N ASP A 255 3.46 -22.90 5.41
CA ASP A 255 3.84 -23.66 6.62
C ASP A 255 5.02 -23.02 7.37
N LYS A 256 5.66 -22.00 6.78
CA LYS A 256 6.81 -21.30 7.36
C LYS A 256 6.41 -20.26 8.43
N LEU A 257 5.15 -19.86 8.50
CA LEU A 257 4.60 -18.92 9.46
C LEU A 257 3.62 -19.62 10.40
N THR A 258 3.71 -19.34 11.70
CA THR A 258 2.71 -19.79 12.67
C THR A 258 1.38 -19.06 12.45
N GLN A 259 0.27 -19.64 12.95
CA GLN A 259 -1.05 -19.00 12.82
C GLN A 259 -1.06 -17.60 13.46
N THR A 260 -0.41 -17.42 14.62
CA THR A 260 -0.30 -16.10 15.26
C THR A 260 0.45 -15.07 14.39
N GLU A 261 1.52 -15.47 13.70
CA GLU A 261 2.24 -14.59 12.78
C GLU A 261 1.39 -14.22 11.57
N LYS A 262 0.66 -15.20 11.00
CA LYS A 262 -0.29 -14.94 9.91
C LYS A 262 -1.38 -13.95 10.33
N ASP A 263 -1.99 -14.15 11.48
CA ASP A 263 -3.05 -13.27 12.00
C ASP A 263 -2.54 -11.84 12.20
N LYS A 264 -1.32 -11.68 12.74
CA LYS A 264 -0.67 -10.37 12.89
C LYS A 264 -0.42 -9.72 11.54
N PHE A 265 0.27 -10.42 10.64
CA PHE A 265 0.67 -9.91 9.33
C PHE A 265 -0.52 -9.56 8.44
N LEU A 266 -1.55 -10.42 8.39
CA LEU A 266 -2.70 -10.26 7.52
C LEU A 266 -3.71 -9.22 8.01
N GLY A 267 -3.73 -8.87 9.32
CA GLY A 267 -4.76 -7.94 9.76
C GLY A 267 -4.59 -7.31 11.13
N LEU A 268 -4.15 -8.04 12.16
CA LEU A 268 -4.13 -7.48 13.53
C LEU A 268 -3.19 -6.26 13.66
N ASN A 269 -2.04 -6.30 12.99
CA ASN A 269 -1.09 -5.18 12.99
C ASN A 269 -1.70 -3.95 12.30
N ALA A 270 -2.31 -4.14 11.12
CA ALA A 270 -2.97 -3.06 10.38
C ALA A 270 -4.18 -2.51 11.15
N ALA A 271 -4.97 -3.36 11.82
CA ALA A 271 -6.07 -2.91 12.67
C ALA A 271 -5.58 -1.96 13.77
N GLY A 272 -4.54 -2.37 14.50
CA GLY A 272 -3.96 -1.55 15.56
C GLY A 272 -3.31 -0.27 15.04
N PHE A 273 -2.53 -0.37 13.97
CA PHE A 273 -1.81 0.76 13.39
C PHE A 273 -2.75 1.83 12.81
N TYR A 274 -3.71 1.42 11.97
CA TYR A 274 -4.63 2.35 11.31
C TYR A 274 -5.86 2.70 12.16
N GLY A 275 -6.14 1.94 13.24
CA GLY A 275 -7.32 2.14 14.09
C GLY A 275 -8.60 1.66 13.42
N PHE A 276 -8.59 0.48 12.80
CA PHE A 276 -9.81 -0.17 12.33
C PHE A 276 -10.51 -0.93 13.47
N GLU A 277 -11.80 -0.71 13.60
CA GLU A 277 -12.70 -1.49 14.45
C GLU A 277 -13.53 -2.42 13.56
N VAL A 278 -13.07 -3.64 13.37
CA VAL A 278 -13.81 -4.64 12.57
C VAL A 278 -14.85 -5.32 13.48
N LYS A 279 -16.12 -4.99 13.27
CA LYS A 279 -17.23 -5.42 14.13
C LYS A 279 -17.91 -6.72 13.69
N GLU A 280 -17.85 -7.04 12.40
CA GLU A 280 -18.61 -8.15 11.82
C GLU A 280 -17.73 -9.07 10.97
N ASN A 281 -18.04 -10.36 11.00
CA ASN A 281 -17.50 -11.29 10.03
C ASN A 281 -18.22 -11.09 8.69
N LEU A 282 -17.45 -11.01 7.61
CA LEU A 282 -18.04 -10.98 6.27
C LEU A 282 -18.75 -12.31 5.98
N PRO A 283 -19.93 -12.27 5.30
CA PRO A 283 -20.58 -13.48 4.86
C PRO A 283 -19.65 -14.26 3.94
N TYR A 284 -19.52 -15.57 4.20
CA TYR A 284 -18.72 -16.42 3.33
C TYR A 284 -19.42 -16.60 1.98
N ILE A 285 -18.67 -16.38 0.90
CA ILE A 285 -19.13 -16.61 -0.48
C ILE A 285 -18.44 -17.88 -0.98
N SER A 286 -19.20 -18.97 -1.11
CA SER A 286 -18.65 -20.24 -1.57
C SER A 286 -18.25 -20.17 -3.04
N HIS A 287 -17.17 -20.86 -3.37
CA HIS A 287 -16.78 -21.10 -4.75
C HIS A 287 -17.72 -22.12 -5.39
N MET A 288 -17.98 -22.02 -6.69
CA MET A 288 -18.90 -22.93 -7.40
C MET A 288 -18.47 -24.41 -7.36
N ALA A 289 -17.25 -24.69 -7.00
CA ALA A 289 -16.69 -26.05 -6.86
C ALA A 289 -16.69 -26.59 -5.42
N GLU A 290 -17.28 -25.84 -4.47
CA GLU A 290 -17.40 -26.22 -3.05
C GLU A 290 -18.76 -26.84 -2.73
#